data_68e15377a03db94a51da1c85503f82d2
#
_entry.id   68e15377a03db94a51da1c85503f82d2
#
_cell.length_a   1.000
_cell.length_b   1.000
_cell.length_c   1.000
_cell.angle_alpha   90.00
_cell.angle_beta   90.00
_cell.angle_gamma   90.00
#
_symmetry.space_group_name_H-M   'P 1'
#
loop_
_entity.id
_entity.type
_entity.pdbx_description
1 polymer ?
#
loop_
_entity_poly.entity_id
_entity_poly.type
_entity_poly.pdbx_seq_one_letter_code
_entity_poly.pdbx_strand_id
1 'polypeptide(L)'
;MPLPPQLSDEQRKEALAKAAAVRRQRAELKERLKIGNVSLSEVLDMASADDVVGGTKVLSVLESLPRVGKVTARRLMSELDISETRRLRGLGVKQREALLAKLS
;
A
#
# COMPACT_ATOMS: atom_id res chain seq x y z
N MET A 1 -16.27 -5.93 37.17
CA MET A 1 -16.27 -5.38 35.82
C MET A 1 -15.94 -6.50 34.85
N PRO A 2 -16.83 -6.77 33.88
CA PRO A 2 -16.52 -7.85 32.95
C PRO A 2 -15.34 -7.47 32.05
N LEU A 3 -14.44 -8.40 31.86
CA LEU A 3 -13.33 -8.24 30.94
C LEU A 3 -13.86 -8.20 29.51
N PRO A 4 -13.23 -7.44 28.61
CA PRO A 4 -13.63 -7.49 27.21
C PRO A 4 -13.48 -8.92 26.67
N PRO A 5 -14.35 -9.34 25.75
CA PRO A 5 -14.26 -10.69 25.22
C PRO A 5 -12.91 -10.89 24.54
N GLN A 6 -12.23 -11.94 24.95
CA GLN A 6 -10.98 -12.32 24.33
C GLN A 6 -11.26 -13.25 23.16
N LEU A 7 -10.42 -13.14 22.14
CA LEU A 7 -10.48 -14.05 21.01
C LEU A 7 -10.20 -15.48 21.49
N SER A 8 -10.98 -16.45 20.99
CA SER A 8 -10.68 -17.86 21.21
C SER A 8 -9.37 -18.20 20.47
N ASP A 9 -8.77 -19.35 20.83
CA ASP A 9 -7.55 -19.80 20.15
C ASP A 9 -7.75 -19.96 18.65
N GLU A 10 -8.91 -20.45 18.23
CA GLU A 10 -9.25 -20.57 16.81
C GLU A 10 -9.35 -19.21 16.15
N GLN A 11 -10.00 -18.23 16.80
CA GLN A 11 -10.12 -16.88 16.28
C GLN A 11 -8.76 -16.20 16.16
N ARG A 12 -7.85 -16.43 17.12
CA ARG A 12 -6.49 -15.93 17.06
C ARG A 12 -5.73 -16.52 15.88
N LYS A 13 -5.84 -17.83 15.66
CA LYS A 13 -5.19 -18.51 14.54
C LYS A 13 -5.70 -17.95 13.23
N GLU A 14 -7.01 -17.76 13.09
CA GLU A 14 -7.61 -17.17 11.90
C GLU A 14 -7.14 -15.73 11.66
N ALA A 15 -7.10 -14.91 12.71
CA ALA A 15 -6.64 -13.53 12.63
C ALA A 15 -5.15 -13.47 12.21
N LEU A 16 -4.32 -14.33 12.78
CA LEU A 16 -2.90 -14.41 12.44
C LEU A 16 -2.70 -14.90 11.00
N ALA A 17 -3.50 -15.87 10.58
CA ALA A 17 -3.44 -16.39 9.21
C ALA A 17 -3.83 -15.31 8.20
N LYS A 18 -4.88 -14.55 8.48
CA LYS A 18 -5.31 -13.43 7.63
C LYS A 18 -4.25 -12.34 7.55
N ALA A 19 -3.68 -11.97 8.69
CA ALA A 19 -2.62 -10.97 8.75
C ALA A 19 -1.38 -11.43 7.97
N ALA A 20 -1.01 -12.70 8.09
CA ALA A 20 0.11 -13.27 7.34
C ALA A 20 -0.15 -13.27 5.84
N ALA A 21 -1.38 -13.62 5.43
CA ALA A 21 -1.78 -13.61 4.02
C ALA A 21 -1.71 -12.18 3.45
N VAL A 22 -2.20 -11.19 4.18
CA VAL A 22 -2.15 -9.78 3.75
C VAL A 22 -0.70 -9.32 3.58
N ARG A 23 0.16 -9.63 4.56
CA ARG A 23 1.58 -9.26 4.47
C ARG A 23 2.26 -9.91 3.27
N ARG A 24 1.94 -11.17 2.99
CA ARG A 24 2.48 -11.89 1.82
C ARG A 24 2.02 -11.25 0.52
N GLN A 25 0.74 -10.95 0.39
CA GLN A 25 0.18 -10.29 -0.78
C GLN A 25 0.82 -8.93 -1.04
N ARG A 26 1.03 -8.14 0.03
CA ARG A 26 1.69 -6.84 -0.08
C ARG A 26 3.17 -6.98 -0.46
N ALA A 27 3.86 -7.98 0.08
CA ALA A 27 5.24 -8.26 -0.29
C ALA A 27 5.37 -8.66 -1.75
N GLU A 28 4.46 -9.51 -2.24
CA GLU A 28 4.40 -9.91 -3.64
C GLU A 28 4.13 -8.71 -4.57
N LEU A 29 3.20 -7.85 -4.16
CA LEU A 29 2.89 -6.63 -4.92
C LEU A 29 4.12 -5.73 -5.04
N LYS A 30 4.82 -5.52 -3.95
CA LYS A 30 6.04 -4.70 -3.93
C LYS A 30 7.14 -5.31 -4.80
N GLU A 31 7.30 -6.62 -4.76
CA GLU A 31 8.26 -7.32 -5.60
C GLU A 31 7.92 -7.17 -7.09
N ARG A 32 6.65 -7.30 -7.44
CA ARG A 32 6.18 -7.12 -8.82
C ARG A 32 6.43 -5.70 -9.32
N LEU A 33 6.23 -4.69 -8.47
CA LEU A 33 6.56 -3.31 -8.78
C LEU A 33 8.06 -3.13 -9.00
N LYS A 34 8.87 -3.74 -8.14
CA LYS A 34 10.32 -3.63 -8.18
C LYS A 34 10.91 -4.22 -9.47
N ILE A 35 10.40 -5.35 -9.91
CA ILE A 35 10.88 -6.00 -11.13
C ILE A 35 10.19 -5.49 -12.40
N GLY A 36 9.25 -4.54 -12.28
CA GLY A 36 8.57 -3.94 -13.43
C GLY A 36 7.45 -4.80 -14.02
N ASN A 37 6.97 -5.81 -13.30
CA ASN A 37 5.90 -6.70 -13.75
C ASN A 37 4.51 -6.08 -13.62
N VAL A 38 4.38 -5.03 -12.83
CA VAL A 38 3.14 -4.26 -12.69
C VAL A 38 3.51 -2.78 -12.61
N SER A 39 2.70 -1.91 -13.21
CA SER A 39 2.94 -0.47 -13.19
C SER A 39 2.22 0.20 -12.02
N LEU A 40 2.65 1.41 -11.67
CA LEU A 40 1.98 2.23 -10.65
C LEU A 40 0.52 2.46 -11.03
N SER A 41 0.24 2.77 -12.29
CA SER A 41 -1.11 2.99 -12.79
C SER A 41 -2.00 1.77 -12.55
N GLU A 42 -1.49 0.57 -12.86
CA GLU A 42 -2.21 -0.67 -12.64
C GLU A 42 -2.51 -0.90 -11.15
N VAL A 43 -1.53 -0.63 -10.28
CA VAL A 43 -1.70 -0.77 -8.84
C VAL A 43 -2.76 0.20 -8.32
N LEU A 44 -2.76 1.43 -8.80
CA LEU A 44 -3.76 2.42 -8.41
C LEU A 44 -5.17 2.02 -8.86
N ASP A 45 -5.29 1.41 -10.04
CA ASP A 45 -6.56 0.87 -10.50
C ASP A 45 -7.03 -0.32 -9.65
N MET A 46 -6.10 -1.20 -9.26
CA MET A 46 -6.40 -2.34 -8.40
C MET A 46 -6.86 -1.90 -7.01
N ALA A 47 -6.38 -0.76 -6.52
CA ALA A 47 -6.64 -0.28 -5.17
C ALA A 47 -8.13 -0.03 -4.89
N SER A 48 -8.91 0.30 -5.91
CA SER A 48 -10.35 0.54 -5.75
C SER A 48 -11.16 -0.75 -5.65
N ALA A 49 -10.63 -1.85 -6.15
CA ALA A 49 -11.31 -3.15 -6.19
C ALA A 49 -10.76 -4.17 -5.19
N ASP A 50 -9.54 -3.96 -4.68
CA ASP A 50 -8.84 -4.90 -3.79
C ASP A 50 -8.45 -4.20 -2.49
N ASP A 51 -9.03 -4.64 -1.38
CA ASP A 51 -8.80 -4.03 -0.06
C ASP A 51 -7.34 -4.16 0.41
N VAL A 52 -6.66 -5.23 0.03
CA VAL A 52 -5.25 -5.41 0.38
C VAL A 52 -4.40 -4.37 -0.33
N VAL A 53 -4.62 -4.19 -1.62
CA VAL A 53 -3.93 -3.18 -2.42
C VAL A 53 -4.32 -1.78 -1.93
N GLY A 54 -5.60 -1.50 -1.79
CA GLY A 54 -6.10 -0.20 -1.33
C GLY A 54 -5.63 0.18 0.07
N GLY A 55 -5.41 -0.80 0.93
CA GLY A 55 -4.90 -0.62 2.29
C GLY A 55 -3.36 -0.48 2.38
N THR A 56 -2.65 -0.63 1.27
CA THR A 56 -1.20 -0.47 1.24
C THR A 56 -0.81 1.00 1.27
N LYS A 57 0.22 1.34 2.02
CA LYS A 57 0.68 2.73 2.10
C LYS A 57 1.28 3.20 0.78
N VAL A 58 0.95 4.42 0.38
CA VAL A 58 1.50 5.06 -0.83
C VAL A 58 3.03 5.05 -0.79
N LEU A 59 3.61 5.41 0.36
CA LEU A 59 5.06 5.44 0.53
C LEU A 59 5.70 4.09 0.21
N SER A 60 5.12 2.99 0.71
CA SER A 60 5.64 1.63 0.45
C SER A 60 5.63 1.30 -1.03
N VAL A 61 4.58 1.69 -1.75
CA VAL A 61 4.47 1.47 -3.19
C VAL A 61 5.55 2.27 -3.94
N LEU A 62 5.69 3.54 -3.59
CA LEU A 62 6.69 4.41 -4.24
C LEU A 62 8.12 3.91 -4.01
N GLU A 63 8.44 3.49 -2.78
CA GLU A 63 9.75 2.94 -2.44
C GLU A 63 10.08 1.67 -3.22
N SER A 64 9.05 0.95 -3.66
CA SER A 64 9.21 -0.31 -4.40
C SER A 64 9.44 -0.11 -5.89
N LEU A 65 9.22 1.09 -6.41
CA LEU A 65 9.45 1.37 -7.83
C LEU A 65 10.96 1.35 -8.16
N PRO A 66 11.35 0.79 -9.33
CA PRO A 66 12.77 0.54 -9.64
C PRO A 66 13.69 1.77 -9.59
N ARG A 67 13.17 2.93 -9.88
CA ARG A 67 13.97 4.17 -9.96
C ARG A 67 13.69 5.14 -8.82
N VAL A 68 12.89 4.71 -7.86
CA VAL A 68 12.46 5.55 -6.75
C VAL A 68 13.03 4.95 -5.46
N GLY A 69 13.97 5.64 -4.85
CA GLY A 69 14.49 5.25 -3.55
C GLY A 69 13.65 5.84 -2.43
N LYS A 70 13.98 5.49 -1.20
CA LYS A 70 13.26 5.98 -0.01
C LYS A 70 13.26 7.50 0.08
N VAL A 71 14.37 8.14 -0.22
CA VAL A 71 14.50 9.60 -0.16
C VAL A 71 13.64 10.27 -1.23
N THR A 72 13.70 9.76 -2.45
CA THR A 72 12.90 10.28 -3.58
C THR A 72 11.41 10.10 -3.33
N ALA A 73 11.02 8.93 -2.80
CA ALA A 73 9.61 8.67 -2.47
C ALA A 73 9.06 9.69 -1.47
N ARG A 74 9.79 9.96 -0.40
CA ARG A 74 9.38 10.93 0.61
C ARG A 74 9.33 12.35 0.06
N ARG A 75 10.29 12.70 -0.79
CA ARG A 75 10.33 14.01 -1.45
C ARG A 75 9.10 14.21 -2.33
N LEU A 76 8.75 13.22 -3.13
CA LEU A 76 7.56 13.27 -3.99
C LEU A 76 6.30 13.45 -3.17
N MET A 77 6.16 12.70 -2.08
CA MET A 77 5.00 12.83 -1.20
C MET A 77 4.89 14.21 -0.58
N SER A 78 6.03 14.76 -0.15
CA SER A 78 6.08 16.12 0.39
C SER A 78 5.70 17.17 -0.66
N GLU A 79 6.22 17.06 -1.87
CA GLU A 79 5.91 17.97 -2.97
C GLU A 79 4.44 17.93 -3.35
N LEU A 80 3.83 16.76 -3.29
CA LEU A 80 2.44 16.55 -3.67
C LEU A 80 1.48 16.67 -2.49
N ASP A 81 2.00 17.04 -1.33
CA ASP A 81 1.24 17.20 -0.09
C ASP A 81 0.47 15.93 0.29
N ILE A 82 1.16 14.80 0.19
CA ILE A 82 0.63 13.49 0.57
C ILE A 82 1.30 13.05 1.87
N SER A 83 0.49 12.75 2.89
CA SER A 83 1.00 12.24 4.17
C SER A 83 1.67 10.87 3.98
N GLU A 84 2.77 10.64 4.69
CA GLU A 84 3.48 9.35 4.68
C GLU A 84 2.61 8.18 5.17
N THR A 85 1.54 8.47 5.89
CA THR A 85 0.59 7.47 6.39
C THR A 85 -0.58 7.23 5.42
N ARG A 86 -0.64 7.97 4.31
CA ARG A 86 -1.72 7.84 3.34
C ARG A 86 -1.70 6.46 2.70
N ARG A 87 -2.87 5.85 2.60
CA ARG A 87 -3.02 4.56 1.91
C ARG A 87 -3.54 4.80 0.50
N LEU A 88 -3.34 3.83 -0.40
CA LEU A 88 -3.71 3.99 -1.81
C LEU A 88 -5.17 4.38 -2.00
N ARG A 89 -6.08 3.74 -1.27
CA ARG A 89 -7.52 4.05 -1.36
C ARG A 89 -7.88 5.45 -0.88
N GLY A 90 -6.98 6.11 -0.16
CA GLY A 90 -7.17 7.47 0.34
C GLY A 90 -6.61 8.55 -0.56
N LEU A 91 -6.02 8.19 -1.70
CA LEU A 91 -5.50 9.16 -2.65
C LEU A 91 -6.63 9.89 -3.36
N GLY A 92 -6.54 11.22 -3.39
CA GLY A 92 -7.43 12.04 -4.21
C GLY A 92 -7.08 11.91 -5.68
N VAL A 93 -8.04 12.24 -6.54
CA VAL A 93 -7.86 12.15 -8.01
C VAL A 93 -6.68 13.01 -8.47
N LYS A 94 -6.57 14.22 -7.95
CA LYS A 94 -5.47 15.13 -8.32
C LYS A 94 -4.11 14.62 -7.85
N GLN A 95 -4.06 14.03 -6.66
CA GLN A 95 -2.84 13.44 -6.11
C GLN A 95 -2.40 12.25 -6.97
N ARG A 96 -3.34 11.41 -7.36
CA ARG A 96 -3.08 10.26 -8.25
C ARG A 96 -2.51 10.73 -9.58
N GLU A 97 -3.17 11.70 -10.21
CA GLU A 97 -2.72 12.25 -11.50
C GLU A 97 -1.33 12.85 -11.39
N ALA A 98 -1.06 13.59 -10.31
CA ALA A 98 0.25 14.19 -10.07
C ALA A 98 1.35 13.16 -9.90
N LEU A 99 1.07 12.07 -9.16
CA LEU A 99 2.02 10.97 -8.99
C LEU A 99 2.34 10.31 -10.32
N LEU A 100 1.31 10.01 -11.12
CA LEU A 100 1.49 9.39 -12.44
C LEU A 100 2.29 10.29 -13.38
N ALA A 101 2.02 11.60 -13.35
CA ALA A 101 2.76 12.57 -14.16
C ALA A 101 4.24 12.63 -13.77
N LYS A 102 4.54 12.57 -12.48
CA LYS A 102 5.92 12.64 -11.97
C LYS A 102 6.74 11.37 -12.26
N LEU A 103 6.06 10.22 -12.32
CA LEU A 103 6.71 8.91 -12.41
C LEU A 103 6.57 8.24 -13.78
N SER A 104 5.93 8.91 -14.70
CA SER A 104 5.78 8.42 -16.07
C SER A 104 6.94 8.82 -16.94
#